data_bb2b5f89ef10c7667078562d5c663783
#
_entry.id   bb2b5f89ef10c7667078562d5c663783
#
_cell.length_a   1.000
_cell.length_b   1.000
_cell.length_c   1.000
_cell.angle_alpha   90.00
_cell.angle_beta   90.00
_cell.angle_gamma   90.00
#
_symmetry.space_group_name_H-M   'P 1'
#
loop_
_entity.id
_entity.type
_entity.pdbx_description
1 polymer ?
#
loop_
_entity_poly.entity_id
_entity_poly.type
_entity_poly.pdbx_seq_one_letter_code
_entity_poly.pdbx_strand_id
1 'polypeptide(L)'
;TSVIGVTLAVFIVPVWAVGITSFSTKASINAAGGLVLVPHGLSLANYQLIFNGGTVSQALTVSAFVTLVGTAISMVVSVLCAYGLSRPRSFGQRPLLLTLVVTMFFNGGIIPTFLVVSDLKLYGSLWAMILPSAVNVFNILIIRSFFQNTAIELIEAARLDGANEWRLLWSVVIPTSRPVLAVMTMFYAVAYWGTFFNALLYEPDSRKWPLAMVIYEYTYSGNQMPGMGTTGIGGLQNASQLGLQMCVVTLSLVPIIILTPFVQKHFAKGMLTGAIKG
;
A
#
# COMPACT_ATOMS: atom_id res chain seq x y z
N THR A 1 14.95 9.49 27.75
CA THR A 1 13.49 9.69 27.82
C THR A 1 13.03 10.91 27.05
N SER A 2 13.67 12.08 27.18
CA SER A 2 13.27 13.33 26.49
C SER A 2 13.32 13.21 24.95
N VAL A 3 14.33 12.57 24.37
CA VAL A 3 14.46 12.37 22.90
C VAL A 3 13.31 11.52 22.37
N ILE A 4 12.94 10.45 23.06
CA ILE A 4 11.81 9.58 22.67
C ILE A 4 10.51 10.37 22.69
N GLY A 5 10.27 11.20 23.74
CA GLY A 5 9.09 12.03 23.84
C GLY A 5 8.95 13.05 22.71
N VAL A 6 10.05 13.73 22.37
CA VAL A 6 10.08 14.68 21.21
C VAL A 6 9.84 13.95 19.89
N THR A 7 10.49 12.82 19.68
CA THR A 7 10.29 12.02 18.45
C THR A 7 8.84 11.58 18.31
N LEU A 8 8.23 11.05 19.39
CA LEU A 8 6.82 10.66 19.37
C LEU A 8 5.90 11.85 19.08
N ALA A 9 6.15 13.00 19.69
CA ALA A 9 5.35 14.20 19.44
C ALA A 9 5.41 14.64 17.97
N VAL A 10 6.59 14.65 17.36
CA VAL A 10 6.78 15.02 15.95
C VAL A 10 5.98 14.14 15.00
N PHE A 11 5.83 12.85 15.31
CA PHE A 11 5.02 11.93 14.48
C PHE A 11 3.53 11.94 14.81
N ILE A 12 3.17 12.05 16.07
CA ILE A 12 1.77 11.96 16.52
C ILE A 12 1.01 13.26 16.24
N VAL A 13 1.63 14.42 16.51
CA VAL A 13 0.93 15.73 16.40
C VAL A 13 0.37 15.98 14.99
N PRO A 14 1.08 15.76 13.88
CA PRO A 14 0.50 15.94 12.54
C PRO A 14 -0.68 15.01 12.27
N VAL A 15 -0.58 13.73 12.65
CA VAL A 15 -1.65 12.74 12.47
C VAL A 15 -2.87 13.11 13.31
N TRP A 16 -2.63 13.53 14.56
CA TRP A 16 -3.66 14.04 15.44
C TRP A 16 -4.37 15.27 14.87
N ALA A 17 -3.60 16.26 14.38
CA ALA A 17 -4.15 17.48 13.78
C ALA A 17 -5.04 17.18 12.56
N VAL A 18 -4.61 16.27 11.69
CA VAL A 18 -5.39 15.79 10.54
C VAL A 18 -6.69 15.13 11.01
N GLY A 19 -6.60 14.20 11.96
CA GLY A 19 -7.76 13.50 12.51
C GLY A 19 -8.75 14.48 13.15
N ILE A 20 -8.32 15.36 14.03
CA ILE A 20 -9.20 16.33 14.68
C ILE A 20 -9.81 17.31 13.69
N THR A 21 -9.03 17.81 12.73
CA THR A 21 -9.55 18.73 11.71
C THR A 21 -10.63 18.07 10.85
N SER A 22 -10.53 16.79 10.57
CA SER A 22 -11.54 16.04 9.81
C SER A 22 -12.90 16.00 10.48
N PHE A 23 -12.92 15.98 11.82
CA PHE A 23 -14.14 16.03 12.64
C PHE A 23 -14.55 17.45 13.06
N SER A 24 -13.81 18.48 12.69
CA SER A 24 -14.07 19.85 13.13
C SER A 24 -15.10 20.56 12.26
N THR A 25 -15.87 21.46 12.88
CA THR A 25 -16.79 22.35 12.15
C THR A 25 -16.03 23.42 11.38
N LYS A 26 -16.63 23.99 10.32
CA LYS A 26 -16.07 25.12 9.56
C LYS A 26 -15.71 26.31 10.44
N ALA A 27 -16.54 26.60 11.43
CA ALA A 27 -16.29 27.69 12.39
C ALA A 27 -15.00 27.43 13.21
N SER A 28 -14.81 26.20 13.68
CA SER A 28 -13.62 25.78 14.42
C SER A 28 -12.34 25.84 13.57
N ILE A 29 -12.41 25.41 12.31
CA ILE A 29 -11.29 25.47 11.35
C ILE A 29 -10.91 26.91 11.05
N ASN A 30 -11.90 27.78 10.81
CA ASN A 30 -11.67 29.21 10.55
C ASN A 30 -11.09 29.92 11.78
N ALA A 31 -11.59 29.61 12.98
CA ALA A 31 -11.08 30.18 14.23
C ALA A 31 -9.63 29.77 14.50
N ALA A 32 -9.24 28.54 14.12
CA ALA A 32 -7.88 28.06 14.23
C ALA A 32 -6.94 28.58 13.13
N GLY A 33 -7.48 29.20 12.08
CA GLY A 33 -6.70 29.65 10.93
C GLY A 33 -6.13 28.52 10.07
N GLY A 34 -6.63 27.29 10.21
CA GLY A 34 -6.14 26.12 9.49
C GLY A 34 -6.37 24.81 10.24
N LEU A 35 -5.31 24.00 10.42
CA LEU A 35 -5.40 22.74 11.15
C LEU A 35 -5.75 22.94 12.63
N VAL A 36 -6.71 22.15 13.10
CA VAL A 36 -7.22 22.22 14.47
C VAL A 36 -6.43 21.23 15.34
N LEU A 37 -5.82 21.73 16.42
CA LEU A 37 -5.13 20.91 17.42
C LEU A 37 -6.02 20.57 18.61
N VAL A 38 -6.89 21.52 19.01
CA VAL A 38 -7.83 21.37 20.12
C VAL A 38 -9.25 21.50 19.56
N PRO A 39 -10.09 20.47 19.70
CA PRO A 39 -11.42 20.50 19.10
C PRO A 39 -12.35 21.48 19.85
N HIS A 40 -12.93 22.42 19.11
CA HIS A 40 -13.99 23.33 19.57
C HIS A 40 -15.28 23.06 18.78
N GLY A 41 -15.91 21.92 19.05
CA GLY A 41 -17.08 21.42 18.32
C GLY A 41 -16.72 20.35 17.29
N LEU A 42 -17.25 19.15 17.53
CA LEU A 42 -17.10 18.00 16.65
C LEU A 42 -18.34 17.86 15.77
N SER A 43 -18.14 17.49 14.51
CA SER A 43 -19.20 17.28 13.53
C SER A 43 -18.85 16.17 12.56
N LEU A 44 -19.81 15.32 12.25
CA LEU A 44 -19.72 14.30 11.19
C LEU A 44 -20.16 14.82 9.82
N ALA A 45 -20.52 16.12 9.71
CA ALA A 45 -21.05 16.69 8.48
C ALA A 45 -20.10 16.54 7.29
N ASN A 46 -18.80 16.70 7.52
CA ASN A 46 -17.79 16.49 6.48
C ASN A 46 -17.80 15.05 5.94
N TYR A 47 -17.90 14.05 6.81
CA TYR A 47 -17.98 12.64 6.41
C TYR A 47 -19.28 12.32 5.67
N GLN A 48 -20.42 12.82 6.16
CA GLN A 48 -21.71 12.65 5.47
C GLN A 48 -21.69 13.21 4.05
N LEU A 49 -21.10 14.39 3.85
CA LEU A 49 -20.95 15.00 2.53
C LEU A 49 -20.07 14.18 1.61
N ILE A 50 -18.94 13.69 2.10
CA ILE A 50 -18.00 12.86 1.32
C ILE A 50 -18.68 11.57 0.86
N PHE A 51 -19.37 10.86 1.75
CA PHE A 51 -20.03 9.61 1.42
C PHE A 51 -21.26 9.80 0.53
N ASN A 52 -22.04 10.87 0.74
CA ASN A 52 -23.18 11.19 -0.12
C ASN A 52 -22.76 11.64 -1.54
N GLY A 53 -21.58 12.23 -1.69
CA GLY A 53 -21.04 12.65 -2.99
C GLY A 53 -20.60 11.50 -3.90
N GLY A 54 -20.50 10.26 -3.38
CA GLY A 54 -20.20 9.05 -4.13
C GLY A 54 -18.73 8.91 -4.61
N THR A 55 -18.02 9.99 -4.88
CA THR A 55 -16.65 9.98 -5.44
C THR A 55 -15.66 9.29 -4.50
N VAL A 56 -15.69 9.58 -3.20
CA VAL A 56 -14.75 9.01 -2.24
C VAL A 56 -15.09 7.55 -1.94
N SER A 57 -16.36 7.18 -1.86
CA SER A 57 -16.77 5.78 -1.69
C SER A 57 -16.36 4.92 -2.88
N GLN A 58 -16.47 5.45 -4.09
CA GLN A 58 -15.98 4.80 -5.30
C GLN A 58 -14.46 4.68 -5.31
N ALA A 59 -13.74 5.75 -4.96
CA ALA A 59 -12.28 5.75 -4.86
C ALA A 59 -11.77 4.76 -3.80
N LEU A 60 -12.46 4.62 -2.66
CA LEU A 60 -12.17 3.59 -1.65
C LEU A 60 -12.32 2.18 -2.22
N THR A 61 -13.39 1.93 -2.98
CA THR A 61 -13.61 0.62 -3.62
C THR A 61 -12.53 0.31 -4.65
N VAL A 62 -12.14 1.29 -5.47
CA VAL A 62 -11.03 1.15 -6.43
C VAL A 62 -9.72 0.89 -5.71
N SER A 63 -9.40 1.66 -4.65
CA SER A 63 -8.20 1.44 -3.86
C SER A 63 -8.17 0.07 -3.22
N ALA A 64 -9.28 -0.38 -2.65
CA ALA A 64 -9.38 -1.71 -2.06
C ALA A 64 -9.16 -2.81 -3.11
N PHE A 65 -9.79 -2.69 -4.28
CA PHE A 65 -9.60 -3.64 -5.39
C PHE A 65 -8.15 -3.68 -5.86
N VAL A 66 -7.56 -2.53 -6.20
CA VAL A 66 -6.16 -2.45 -6.68
C VAL A 66 -5.20 -3.00 -5.63
N THR A 67 -5.42 -2.68 -4.35
CA THR A 67 -4.58 -3.17 -3.26
C THR A 67 -4.71 -4.67 -3.07
N LEU A 68 -5.90 -5.22 -2.98
CA LEU A 68 -6.11 -6.64 -2.73
C LEU A 68 -5.63 -7.48 -3.91
N VAL A 69 -6.08 -7.15 -5.12
CA VAL A 69 -5.72 -7.89 -6.33
C VAL A 69 -4.24 -7.73 -6.67
N GLY A 70 -3.73 -6.49 -6.62
CA GLY A 70 -2.32 -6.19 -6.87
C GLY A 70 -1.40 -6.92 -5.89
N THR A 71 -1.71 -6.87 -4.59
CA THR A 71 -0.94 -7.58 -3.56
C THR A 71 -0.97 -9.09 -3.77
N ALA A 72 -2.14 -9.67 -4.07
CA ALA A 72 -2.27 -11.10 -4.32
C ALA A 72 -1.42 -11.55 -5.51
N ILE A 73 -1.51 -10.85 -6.64
CA ILE A 73 -0.71 -11.15 -7.85
C ILE A 73 0.77 -11.00 -7.55
N SER A 74 1.19 -9.88 -6.95
CA SER A 74 2.58 -9.62 -6.62
C SER A 74 3.17 -10.66 -5.68
N MET A 75 2.40 -11.08 -4.67
CA MET A 75 2.84 -12.12 -3.74
C MET A 75 2.97 -13.48 -4.43
N VAL A 76 2.01 -13.88 -5.26
CA VAL A 76 2.10 -15.14 -6.01
C VAL A 76 3.34 -15.14 -6.90
N VAL A 77 3.53 -14.09 -7.72
CA VAL A 77 4.68 -13.97 -8.62
C VAL A 77 5.99 -13.96 -7.83
N SER A 78 6.06 -13.17 -6.75
CA SER A 78 7.28 -13.05 -5.94
C SER A 78 7.65 -14.34 -5.23
N VAL A 79 6.66 -15.06 -4.68
CA VAL A 79 6.88 -16.34 -3.99
C VAL A 79 7.37 -17.39 -4.97
N LEU A 80 6.73 -17.51 -6.14
CA LEU A 80 7.13 -18.49 -7.15
C LEU A 80 8.52 -18.18 -7.70
N CYS A 81 8.80 -16.91 -8.02
CA CYS A 81 10.11 -16.46 -8.51
C CYS A 81 11.19 -16.69 -7.44
N ALA A 82 10.95 -16.26 -6.20
CA ALA A 82 11.87 -16.45 -5.08
C ALA A 82 12.15 -17.94 -4.80
N TYR A 83 11.12 -18.79 -4.89
CA TYR A 83 11.27 -20.22 -4.71
C TYR A 83 12.17 -20.84 -5.80
N GLY A 84 11.89 -20.57 -7.06
CA GLY A 84 12.71 -21.06 -8.16
C GLY A 84 14.17 -20.60 -8.06
N LEU A 85 14.38 -19.34 -7.65
CA LEU A 85 15.72 -18.77 -7.47
C LEU A 85 16.41 -19.19 -6.15
N SER A 86 15.70 -19.75 -5.19
CA SER A 86 16.28 -20.20 -3.92
C SER A 86 16.91 -21.59 -4.01
N ARG A 87 16.52 -22.39 -5.03
CA ARG A 87 16.96 -23.78 -5.17
C ARG A 87 18.39 -23.87 -5.72
N PRO A 88 19.34 -24.50 -4.97
CA PRO A 88 20.68 -24.74 -5.51
C PRO A 88 20.59 -25.69 -6.71
N ARG A 89 21.37 -25.41 -7.75
CA ARG A 89 21.44 -26.19 -9.00
C ARG A 89 20.21 -26.07 -9.93
N SER A 90 19.27 -25.14 -9.69
CA SER A 90 18.22 -24.84 -10.68
C SER A 90 18.84 -24.32 -11.97
N PHE A 91 18.34 -24.82 -13.10
CA PHE A 91 18.83 -24.38 -14.43
C PHE A 91 18.64 -22.86 -14.59
N GLY A 92 19.71 -22.17 -14.99
CA GLY A 92 19.66 -20.73 -15.25
C GLY A 92 19.54 -19.84 -14.01
N GLN A 93 19.64 -20.37 -12.78
CA GLN A 93 19.47 -19.59 -11.54
C GLN A 93 20.36 -18.33 -11.48
N ARG A 94 21.68 -18.49 -11.79
CA ARG A 94 22.65 -17.38 -11.73
C ARG A 94 22.36 -16.29 -12.74
N PRO A 95 22.19 -16.58 -14.06
CA PRO A 95 21.89 -15.53 -15.04
C PRO A 95 20.51 -14.88 -14.78
N LEU A 96 19.48 -15.62 -14.40
CA LEU A 96 18.17 -15.06 -14.04
C LEU A 96 18.26 -14.13 -12.83
N LEU A 97 18.98 -14.54 -11.79
CA LEU A 97 19.20 -13.70 -10.62
C LEU A 97 19.94 -12.41 -11.01
N LEU A 98 20.99 -12.53 -11.82
CA LEU A 98 21.76 -11.38 -12.27
C LEU A 98 20.91 -10.44 -13.12
N THR A 99 20.08 -10.96 -14.02
CA THR A 99 19.13 -10.18 -14.81
C THR A 99 18.18 -9.40 -13.88
N LEU A 100 17.57 -10.04 -12.88
CA LEU A 100 16.71 -9.36 -11.91
C LEU A 100 17.45 -8.26 -11.17
N VAL A 101 18.68 -8.52 -10.70
CA VAL A 101 19.48 -7.50 -10.01
C VAL A 101 19.82 -6.33 -10.93
N VAL A 102 20.18 -6.61 -12.19
CA VAL A 102 20.46 -5.56 -13.19
C VAL A 102 19.22 -4.66 -13.40
N THR A 103 18.02 -5.24 -13.52
CA THR A 103 16.79 -4.43 -13.70
C THR A 103 16.49 -3.53 -12.49
N MET A 104 17.04 -3.82 -11.32
CA MET A 104 16.91 -2.96 -10.14
C MET A 104 17.70 -1.65 -10.28
N PHE A 105 18.83 -1.68 -10.98
CA PHE A 105 19.71 -0.51 -11.18
C PHE A 105 19.42 0.21 -12.51
N PHE A 106 18.87 -0.47 -13.49
CA PHE A 106 18.55 0.07 -14.81
C PHE A 106 17.04 0.11 -15.02
N ASN A 107 16.44 1.27 -14.77
CA ASN A 107 15.03 1.50 -15.04
C ASN A 107 14.87 2.15 -16.42
N GLY A 108 13.96 1.64 -17.23
CA GLY A 108 13.64 2.20 -18.55
C GLY A 108 13.10 3.63 -18.53
N GLY A 109 12.61 4.09 -17.40
CA GLY A 109 12.01 5.40 -17.23
C GLY A 109 10.51 5.44 -17.53
N ILE A 110 9.92 6.62 -17.34
CA ILE A 110 8.47 6.82 -17.42
C ILE A 110 7.97 6.63 -18.85
N ILE A 111 8.66 7.21 -19.85
CA ILE A 111 8.20 7.22 -21.25
C ILE A 111 8.18 5.80 -21.83
N PRO A 112 9.26 4.99 -21.78
CA PRO A 112 9.23 3.60 -22.24
C PRO A 112 8.17 2.75 -21.54
N THR A 113 8.01 2.92 -20.21
CA THR A 113 7.00 2.17 -19.47
C THR A 113 5.58 2.56 -19.92
N PHE A 114 5.32 3.84 -20.16
CA PHE A 114 4.05 4.32 -20.68
C PHE A 114 3.73 3.71 -22.07
N LEU A 115 4.70 3.69 -22.96
CA LEU A 115 4.54 3.10 -24.29
C LEU A 115 4.20 1.60 -24.20
N VAL A 116 4.89 0.84 -23.37
CA VAL A 116 4.59 -0.58 -23.15
C VAL A 116 3.18 -0.78 -22.60
N VAL A 117 2.76 0.01 -21.61
CA VAL A 117 1.39 -0.06 -21.05
C VAL A 117 0.35 0.27 -22.12
N SER A 118 0.62 1.26 -22.97
CA SER A 118 -0.25 1.67 -24.08
C SER A 118 -0.35 0.59 -25.17
N ASP A 119 0.79 0.04 -25.59
CA ASP A 119 0.86 -1.02 -26.61
C ASP A 119 0.16 -2.31 -26.17
N LEU A 120 0.21 -2.62 -24.88
CA LEU A 120 -0.52 -3.72 -24.26
C LEU A 120 -2.03 -3.42 -24.09
N LYS A 121 -2.50 -2.24 -24.52
CA LYS A 121 -3.90 -1.79 -24.40
C LYS A 121 -4.41 -1.77 -22.95
N LEU A 122 -3.52 -1.52 -22.01
CA LEU A 122 -3.87 -1.44 -20.59
C LEU A 122 -4.26 -0.02 -20.17
N TYR A 123 -3.97 1.02 -20.99
CA TYR A 123 -4.33 2.41 -20.73
C TYR A 123 -5.84 2.57 -20.48
N GLY A 124 -6.23 3.31 -19.45
CA GLY A 124 -7.62 3.46 -19.03
C GLY A 124 -8.19 2.25 -18.28
N SER A 125 -7.34 1.32 -17.84
CA SER A 125 -7.73 0.12 -17.11
C SER A 125 -7.07 0.04 -15.73
N LEU A 126 -7.77 -0.52 -14.75
CA LEU A 126 -7.22 -0.78 -13.42
C LEU A 126 -5.97 -1.68 -13.46
N TRP A 127 -5.83 -2.50 -14.49
CA TRP A 127 -4.65 -3.33 -14.70
C TRP A 127 -3.37 -2.54 -14.96
N ALA A 128 -3.48 -1.33 -15.53
CA ALA A 128 -2.35 -0.43 -15.70
C ALA A 128 -1.76 0.07 -14.37
N MET A 129 -2.56 0.08 -13.30
CA MET A 129 -2.09 0.39 -11.96
C MET A 129 -1.45 -0.82 -11.25
N ILE A 130 -1.81 -2.04 -11.67
CA ILE A 130 -1.39 -3.28 -11.00
C ILE A 130 -0.15 -3.88 -11.66
N LEU A 131 -0.21 -4.15 -12.97
CA LEU A 131 0.79 -4.98 -13.66
C LEU A 131 2.20 -4.37 -13.70
N PRO A 132 2.40 -3.06 -13.95
CA PRO A 132 3.73 -2.46 -13.96
C PRO A 132 4.45 -2.55 -12.60
N SER A 133 3.70 -2.62 -11.51
CA SER A 133 4.20 -2.70 -10.14
C SER A 133 4.19 -4.12 -9.55
N ALA A 134 3.74 -5.13 -10.33
CA ALA A 134 3.53 -6.49 -9.83
C ALA A 134 4.83 -7.21 -9.44
N VAL A 135 5.94 -6.85 -10.08
CA VAL A 135 7.26 -7.44 -9.82
C VAL A 135 8.15 -6.42 -9.12
N ASN A 136 8.47 -6.67 -7.86
CA ASN A 136 9.44 -5.89 -7.10
C ASN A 136 10.64 -6.78 -6.76
N VAL A 137 11.79 -6.50 -7.39
CA VAL A 137 13.00 -7.32 -7.25
C VAL A 137 13.51 -7.33 -5.81
N PHE A 138 13.45 -6.21 -5.10
CA PHE A 138 13.87 -6.13 -3.70
C PHE A 138 13.06 -7.10 -2.82
N ASN A 139 11.74 -7.12 -2.96
CA ASN A 139 10.87 -8.03 -2.22
C ASN A 139 11.17 -9.50 -2.57
N ILE A 140 11.39 -9.79 -3.86
CA ILE A 140 11.76 -11.14 -4.33
C ILE A 140 13.07 -11.61 -3.68
N LEU A 141 14.09 -10.75 -3.64
CA LEU A 141 15.40 -11.09 -3.07
C LEU A 141 15.30 -11.36 -1.56
N ILE A 142 14.49 -10.60 -0.83
CA ILE A 142 14.25 -10.84 0.59
C ILE A 142 13.57 -12.19 0.80
N ILE A 143 12.47 -12.46 0.09
CA ILE A 143 11.75 -13.74 0.19
C ILE A 143 12.70 -14.90 -0.14
N ARG A 144 13.49 -14.76 -1.23
CA ARG A 144 14.49 -15.74 -1.64
C ARG A 144 15.51 -16.02 -0.54
N SER A 145 16.03 -14.98 0.11
CA SER A 145 16.99 -15.14 1.20
C SER A 145 16.41 -15.98 2.36
N PHE A 146 15.16 -15.72 2.72
CA PHE A 146 14.49 -16.51 3.75
C PHE A 146 14.23 -17.96 3.31
N PHE A 147 13.87 -18.18 2.05
CA PHE A 147 13.68 -19.53 1.51
C PHE A 147 14.97 -20.35 1.47
N GLN A 148 16.14 -19.69 1.25
CA GLN A 148 17.45 -20.34 1.31
C GLN A 148 17.84 -20.74 2.75
N ASN A 149 17.35 -20.00 3.75
CA ASN A 149 17.60 -20.27 5.15
C ASN A 149 16.61 -21.29 5.78
N THR A 150 15.69 -21.83 4.98
CA THR A 150 14.83 -22.92 5.43
C THR A 150 15.72 -24.16 5.72
N ALA A 151 15.50 -24.79 6.87
CA ALA A 151 16.30 -25.91 7.32
C ALA A 151 16.37 -27.01 6.25
N ILE A 152 17.59 -27.34 5.84
CA ILE A 152 17.84 -28.33 4.77
C ILE A 152 17.28 -29.69 5.19
N GLU A 153 17.38 -30.04 6.47
CA GLU A 153 16.89 -31.30 7.03
C GLU A 153 15.38 -31.50 6.83
N LEU A 154 14.59 -30.41 6.93
CA LEU A 154 13.15 -30.47 6.68
C LEU A 154 12.85 -30.72 5.20
N ILE A 155 13.65 -30.16 4.30
CA ILE A 155 13.50 -30.33 2.87
C ILE A 155 13.89 -31.76 2.46
N GLU A 156 14.98 -32.28 3.02
CA GLU A 156 15.46 -33.63 2.75
C GLU A 156 14.49 -34.69 3.29
N ALA A 157 13.99 -34.53 4.51
CA ALA A 157 12.98 -35.42 5.09
C ALA A 157 11.72 -35.47 4.22
N ALA A 158 11.20 -34.30 3.82
CA ALA A 158 10.02 -34.26 2.96
C ALA A 158 10.24 -34.89 1.57
N ARG A 159 11.47 -34.80 1.03
CA ARG A 159 11.83 -35.50 -0.22
C ARG A 159 11.91 -37.00 -0.06
N LEU A 160 12.41 -37.49 1.06
CA LEU A 160 12.39 -38.94 1.40
C LEU A 160 10.97 -39.45 1.50
N ASP A 161 10.03 -38.62 2.01
CA ASP A 161 8.61 -38.92 2.04
C ASP A 161 7.91 -38.80 0.68
N GLY A 162 8.66 -38.57 -0.42
CA GLY A 162 8.13 -38.50 -1.79
C GLY A 162 7.47 -37.14 -2.13
N ALA A 163 7.75 -36.03 -1.40
CA ALA A 163 7.20 -34.74 -1.72
C ALA A 163 7.81 -34.19 -3.02
N ASN A 164 6.95 -33.80 -3.95
CA ASN A 164 7.35 -33.02 -5.13
C ASN A 164 7.60 -31.56 -4.79
N GLU A 165 8.16 -30.75 -5.70
CA GLU A 165 8.53 -29.33 -5.46
C GLU A 165 7.31 -28.47 -5.07
N TRP A 166 6.11 -28.72 -5.60
CA TRP A 166 4.89 -28.02 -5.20
C TRP A 166 4.51 -28.32 -3.75
N ARG A 167 4.57 -29.59 -3.36
CA ARG A 167 4.30 -29.99 -1.98
C ARG A 167 5.34 -29.44 -1.02
N LEU A 168 6.61 -29.41 -1.40
CA LEU A 168 7.68 -28.76 -0.64
C LEU A 168 7.40 -27.26 -0.44
N LEU A 169 7.03 -26.54 -1.50
CA LEU A 169 6.71 -25.12 -1.40
C LEU A 169 5.56 -24.86 -0.41
N TRP A 170 4.43 -25.55 -0.57
CA TRP A 170 3.23 -25.29 0.21
C TRP A 170 3.28 -25.86 1.64
N SER A 171 3.88 -27.02 1.85
CA SER A 171 3.85 -27.73 3.13
C SER A 171 5.07 -27.44 4.02
N VAL A 172 6.19 -27.00 3.45
CA VAL A 172 7.43 -26.77 4.20
C VAL A 172 7.86 -25.31 4.10
N VAL A 173 8.13 -24.79 2.90
CA VAL A 173 8.80 -23.50 2.70
C VAL A 173 7.89 -22.33 3.07
N ILE A 174 6.66 -22.29 2.60
CA ILE A 174 5.70 -21.21 2.93
C ILE A 174 5.38 -21.19 4.43
N PRO A 175 5.05 -22.33 5.10
CA PRO A 175 4.78 -22.33 6.53
C PRO A 175 5.95 -21.88 7.40
N THR A 176 7.17 -22.27 7.07
CA THR A 176 8.38 -21.85 7.81
C THR A 176 8.74 -20.39 7.57
N SER A 177 8.33 -19.83 6.42
CA SER A 177 8.62 -18.44 6.02
C SER A 177 7.44 -17.48 6.25
N ARG A 178 6.38 -17.89 6.95
CA ARG A 178 5.20 -17.03 7.22
C ARG A 178 5.54 -15.62 7.71
N PRO A 179 6.51 -15.39 8.62
CA PRO A 179 6.80 -14.05 9.10
C PRO A 179 7.26 -13.11 7.99
N VAL A 180 8.20 -13.52 7.14
CA VAL A 180 8.67 -12.67 6.03
C VAL A 180 7.59 -12.47 4.97
N LEU A 181 6.79 -13.50 4.67
CA LEU A 181 5.70 -13.38 3.71
C LEU A 181 4.64 -12.38 4.19
N ALA A 182 4.32 -12.36 5.48
CA ALA A 182 3.40 -11.36 6.06
C ALA A 182 3.95 -9.92 5.91
N VAL A 183 5.25 -9.73 6.15
CA VAL A 183 5.91 -8.42 5.98
C VAL A 183 5.91 -7.99 4.51
N MET A 184 6.25 -8.88 3.58
CA MET A 184 6.27 -8.55 2.15
C MET A 184 4.86 -8.31 1.60
N THR A 185 3.86 -9.03 2.11
CA THR A 185 2.44 -8.75 1.79
C THR A 185 2.06 -7.33 2.18
N MET A 186 2.49 -6.86 3.35
CA MET A 186 2.25 -5.47 3.74
C MET A 186 3.00 -4.48 2.85
N PHE A 187 4.25 -4.75 2.47
CA PHE A 187 4.99 -3.85 1.59
C PHE A 187 4.26 -3.65 0.27
N TYR A 188 3.76 -4.73 -0.33
CA TYR A 188 2.94 -4.63 -1.53
C TYR A 188 1.61 -3.93 -1.26
N ALA A 189 0.91 -4.27 -0.18
CA ALA A 189 -0.37 -3.65 0.15
C ALA A 189 -0.25 -2.13 0.36
N VAL A 190 0.76 -1.67 1.09
CA VAL A 190 1.01 -0.23 1.29
C VAL A 190 1.39 0.45 -0.02
N ALA A 191 2.23 -0.18 -0.86
CA ALA A 191 2.61 0.36 -2.15
C ALA A 191 1.40 0.53 -3.08
N TYR A 192 0.51 -0.47 -3.16
CA TYR A 192 -0.72 -0.37 -3.96
C TYR A 192 -1.74 0.59 -3.37
N TRP A 193 -1.89 0.62 -2.05
CA TRP A 193 -2.79 1.57 -1.39
C TRP A 193 -2.41 3.02 -1.66
N GLY A 194 -1.11 3.33 -1.69
CA GLY A 194 -0.57 4.65 -1.98
C GLY A 194 -0.40 4.96 -3.48
N THR A 195 -0.89 4.13 -4.40
CA THR A 195 -0.66 4.31 -5.84
C THR A 195 -1.46 5.49 -6.39
N PHE A 196 -0.85 6.66 -6.52
CA PHE A 196 -1.45 7.79 -7.23
C PHE A 196 -0.77 8.03 -8.58
N PHE A 197 0.54 7.82 -8.66
CA PHE A 197 1.32 8.16 -9.84
C PHE A 197 0.95 7.30 -11.05
N ASN A 198 0.74 6.00 -10.86
CA ASN A 198 0.26 5.13 -11.93
C ASN A 198 -1.16 5.50 -12.37
N ALA A 199 -2.02 5.93 -11.43
CA ALA A 199 -3.35 6.42 -11.76
C ALA A 199 -3.28 7.73 -12.56
N LEU A 200 -2.42 8.66 -12.16
CA LEU A 200 -2.17 9.92 -12.86
C LEU A 200 -1.70 9.70 -14.30
N LEU A 201 -0.83 8.72 -14.52
CA LEU A 201 -0.26 8.42 -15.85
C LEU A 201 -1.21 7.63 -16.76
N TYR A 202 -1.94 6.67 -16.20
CA TYR A 202 -2.61 5.65 -17.01
C TYR A 202 -4.14 5.69 -16.94
N GLU A 203 -4.76 6.39 -15.99
CA GLU A 203 -6.22 6.37 -15.81
C GLU A 203 -6.86 7.74 -16.03
N PRO A 204 -7.41 8.00 -17.23
CA PRO A 204 -8.06 9.27 -17.55
C PRO A 204 -9.47 9.40 -16.96
N ASP A 205 -10.13 8.29 -16.58
CA ASP A 205 -11.49 8.31 -16.05
C ASP A 205 -11.46 8.52 -14.52
N SER A 206 -11.92 9.68 -14.07
CA SER A 206 -11.97 10.01 -12.63
C SER A 206 -12.80 9.03 -11.79
N ARG A 207 -13.72 8.28 -12.39
CA ARG A 207 -14.49 7.24 -11.71
C ARG A 207 -13.65 6.03 -11.32
N LYS A 208 -12.51 5.84 -11.95
CA LYS A 208 -11.57 4.75 -11.65
C LYS A 208 -10.36 5.20 -10.84
N TRP A 209 -10.39 6.42 -10.31
CA TRP A 209 -9.30 6.92 -9.50
C TRP A 209 -9.24 6.25 -8.12
N PRO A 210 -8.07 5.81 -7.67
CA PRO A 210 -7.87 5.38 -6.29
C PRO A 210 -7.88 6.57 -5.34
N LEU A 211 -8.05 6.31 -4.05
CA LEU A 211 -8.16 7.35 -3.02
C LEU A 211 -6.94 8.28 -3.00
N ALA A 212 -5.74 7.74 -3.20
CA ALA A 212 -4.51 8.51 -3.26
C ALA A 212 -4.51 9.54 -4.42
N MET A 213 -5.09 9.18 -5.58
CA MET A 213 -5.25 10.10 -6.71
C MET A 213 -6.31 11.18 -6.41
N VAL A 214 -7.39 10.81 -5.74
CA VAL A 214 -8.41 11.77 -5.29
C VAL A 214 -7.82 12.78 -4.31
N ILE A 215 -7.00 12.34 -3.35
CA ILE A 215 -6.30 13.24 -2.42
C ILE A 215 -5.40 14.21 -3.20
N TYR A 216 -4.61 13.69 -4.14
CA TYR A 216 -3.72 14.51 -4.95
C TYR A 216 -4.50 15.57 -5.72
N GLU A 217 -5.54 15.19 -6.44
CA GLU A 217 -6.36 16.09 -7.26
C GLU A 217 -6.97 17.22 -6.43
N TYR A 218 -7.60 16.92 -5.30
CA TYR A 218 -8.28 17.92 -4.49
C TYR A 218 -7.36 18.72 -3.56
N THR A 219 -6.13 18.27 -3.33
CA THR A 219 -5.17 18.99 -2.52
C THR A 219 -4.27 19.92 -3.36
N TYR A 220 -3.82 19.45 -4.52
CA TYR A 220 -2.83 20.15 -5.34
C TYR A 220 -3.43 20.84 -6.57
N SER A 221 -4.43 20.28 -7.23
CA SER A 221 -5.02 20.86 -8.43
C SER A 221 -5.97 22.02 -8.14
N GLY A 222 -6.27 22.29 -6.87
CA GLY A 222 -7.17 23.38 -6.47
C GLY A 222 -8.63 23.16 -6.85
N ASN A 223 -8.96 22.02 -7.41
CA ASN A 223 -10.33 21.66 -7.81
C ASN A 223 -11.21 21.49 -6.56
N GLN A 224 -12.44 21.97 -6.64
CA GLN A 224 -13.40 21.77 -5.56
C GLN A 224 -13.90 20.32 -5.57
N MET A 225 -14.03 19.71 -4.40
CA MET A 225 -14.61 18.36 -4.31
C MET A 225 -15.99 18.31 -4.92
N PRO A 226 -16.34 17.24 -5.69
CA PRO A 226 -17.69 17.07 -6.22
C PRO A 226 -18.72 17.10 -5.09
N GLY A 227 -19.76 17.89 -5.26
CA GLY A 227 -20.79 18.16 -4.24
C GLY A 227 -20.66 19.53 -3.58
N MET A 228 -19.55 20.26 -3.75
CA MET A 228 -19.40 21.64 -3.27
C MET A 228 -20.00 22.70 -4.19
N GLY A 229 -20.26 22.39 -5.47
CA GLY A 229 -20.46 23.41 -6.51
C GLY A 229 -21.88 23.71 -6.97
N THR A 230 -22.90 22.91 -6.67
CA THR A 230 -24.15 23.03 -7.44
C THR A 230 -25.49 22.87 -6.70
N THR A 231 -25.52 22.56 -5.44
CA THR A 231 -26.81 22.47 -4.72
C THR A 231 -26.81 23.35 -3.49
N GLY A 232 -27.33 24.55 -3.67
CA GLY A 232 -27.60 25.53 -2.60
C GLY A 232 -28.70 25.11 -1.63
N ILE A 233 -28.55 23.97 -0.97
CA ILE A 233 -29.47 23.54 0.09
C ILE A 233 -28.64 23.20 1.35
N GLY A 234 -28.65 24.13 2.31
CA GLY A 234 -28.47 23.92 3.76
C GLY A 234 -27.24 23.19 4.32
N GLY A 235 -26.64 22.26 3.58
CA GLY A 235 -25.54 21.43 4.08
C GLY A 235 -24.14 22.02 3.86
N LEU A 236 -23.96 22.82 2.84
CA LEU A 236 -22.65 23.35 2.40
C LEU A 236 -22.14 24.53 3.23
N GLN A 237 -23.02 25.22 3.97
CA GLN A 237 -22.60 26.35 4.80
C GLN A 237 -21.66 25.93 5.95
N ASN A 238 -21.74 24.68 6.40
CA ASN A 238 -20.99 24.16 7.53
C ASN A 238 -19.74 23.34 7.18
N ALA A 239 -19.51 23.02 5.89
CA ALA A 239 -18.35 22.28 5.45
C ALA A 239 -17.20 23.23 5.04
N SER A 240 -15.99 22.89 5.44
CA SER A 240 -14.76 23.54 5.02
C SER A 240 -14.05 22.65 4.00
N GLN A 241 -13.50 23.23 2.93
CA GLN A 241 -12.70 22.48 1.96
C GLN A 241 -11.53 21.77 2.64
N LEU A 242 -10.86 22.43 3.58
CA LEU A 242 -9.80 21.82 4.38
C LEU A 242 -10.33 20.66 5.24
N GLY A 243 -11.51 20.80 5.86
CA GLY A 243 -12.14 19.72 6.61
C GLY A 243 -12.44 18.49 5.75
N LEU A 244 -12.94 18.69 4.52
CA LEU A 244 -13.20 17.59 3.57
C LEU A 244 -11.87 16.92 3.12
N GLN A 245 -10.85 17.70 2.80
CA GLN A 245 -9.52 17.16 2.46
C GLN A 245 -8.96 16.32 3.63
N MET A 246 -9.05 16.82 4.86
CA MET A 246 -8.58 16.09 6.04
C MET A 246 -9.40 14.83 6.31
N CYS A 247 -10.69 14.79 5.94
CA CYS A 247 -11.49 13.55 5.99
C CYS A 247 -10.94 12.51 5.04
N VAL A 248 -10.67 12.86 3.79
CA VAL A 248 -10.14 11.90 2.80
C VAL A 248 -8.76 11.40 3.21
N VAL A 249 -7.89 12.28 3.71
CA VAL A 249 -6.59 11.91 4.27
C VAL A 249 -6.77 10.96 5.46
N THR A 250 -7.66 11.27 6.39
CA THR A 250 -7.94 10.40 7.56
C THR A 250 -8.42 9.02 7.11
N LEU A 251 -9.35 8.95 6.14
CA LEU A 251 -9.82 7.69 5.57
C LEU A 251 -8.67 6.89 4.92
N SER A 252 -7.72 7.56 4.30
CA SER A 252 -6.55 6.88 3.70
C SER A 252 -5.59 6.31 4.74
N LEU A 253 -5.52 6.89 5.94
CA LEU A 253 -4.67 6.39 7.02
C LEU A 253 -5.27 5.17 7.74
N VAL A 254 -6.60 5.04 7.77
CA VAL A 254 -7.30 3.98 8.53
C VAL A 254 -6.80 2.56 8.17
N PRO A 255 -6.73 2.12 6.91
CA PRO A 255 -6.24 0.78 6.59
C PRO A 255 -4.79 0.55 7.02
N ILE A 256 -3.94 1.56 6.88
CA ILE A 256 -2.52 1.47 7.26
C ILE A 256 -2.41 1.29 8.79
N ILE A 257 -3.16 2.07 9.56
CA ILE A 257 -3.20 1.97 11.03
C ILE A 257 -3.72 0.58 11.46
N ILE A 258 -4.75 0.05 10.80
CA ILE A 258 -5.31 -1.27 11.10
C ILE A 258 -4.30 -2.38 10.78
N LEU A 259 -3.58 -2.28 9.67
CA LEU A 259 -2.62 -3.30 9.24
C LEU A 259 -1.33 -3.31 10.09
N THR A 260 -0.91 -2.16 10.62
CA THR A 260 0.34 -2.01 11.37
C THR A 260 0.50 -3.02 12.53
N PRO A 261 -0.47 -3.23 13.45
CA PRO A 261 -0.34 -4.18 14.56
C PRO A 261 -0.16 -5.62 14.11
N PHE A 262 -0.81 -6.01 13.00
CA PHE A 262 -0.66 -7.37 12.46
C PHE A 262 0.76 -7.67 12.02
N VAL A 263 1.42 -6.68 11.42
CA VAL A 263 2.81 -6.81 10.98
C VAL A 263 3.78 -6.78 12.14
N GLN A 264 3.61 -5.87 13.08
CA GLN A 264 4.45 -5.78 14.27
C GLN A 264 4.48 -7.11 15.03
N LYS A 265 3.34 -7.78 15.17
CA LYS A 265 3.24 -9.10 15.82
C LYS A 265 4.08 -10.17 15.12
N HIS A 266 4.15 -10.15 13.79
CA HIS A 266 4.93 -11.13 13.00
C HIS A 266 6.40 -10.76 12.95
N PHE A 267 6.73 -9.47 12.94
CA PHE A 267 8.11 -8.95 12.92
C PHE A 267 8.84 -9.26 14.23
N ALA A 268 8.20 -9.04 15.37
CA ALA A 268 8.79 -9.30 16.69
C ALA A 268 9.15 -10.77 16.89
N LYS A 269 8.33 -11.70 16.39
CA LYS A 269 8.60 -13.14 16.48
C LYS A 269 9.75 -13.59 15.56
N GLY A 270 9.89 -12.99 14.36
CA GLY A 270 10.93 -13.36 13.40
C GLY A 270 12.33 -12.91 13.81
N MET A 271 12.46 -11.73 14.42
CA MET A 271 13.78 -11.23 14.89
C MET A 271 14.29 -12.00 16.11
N LEU A 272 13.43 -12.43 17.02
CA LEU A 272 13.82 -13.17 18.21
C LEU A 272 14.36 -14.58 17.88
N THR A 273 13.84 -15.23 16.84
CA THR A 273 14.33 -16.55 16.41
C THR A 273 15.65 -16.49 15.64
N GLY A 274 15.96 -15.36 15.00
CA GLY A 274 17.25 -15.13 14.33
C GLY A 274 18.38 -14.73 15.27
N ALA A 275 18.08 -14.05 16.38
CA ALA A 275 19.06 -13.57 17.35
C ALA A 275 19.57 -14.64 18.35
N ILE A 276 18.88 -15.78 18.45
CA ILE A 276 19.23 -16.86 19.41
C ILE A 276 20.18 -17.89 18.78
N LYS A 277 20.54 -17.78 17.50
CA LYS A 277 21.50 -18.63 16.80
C LYS A 277 22.89 -18.01 16.62
N GLY A 278 23.26 -17.06 17.47
CA GLY A 278 24.62 -16.52 17.58
C GLY A 278 25.30 -17.02 18.82
#